data_d482f8c4cfe573d24bc600bee21fbf54
#
_entry.id   d482f8c4cfe573d24bc600bee21fbf54
#
_cell.length_a   1.000
_cell.length_b   1.000
_cell.length_c   1.000
_cell.angle_alpha   90.00
_cell.angle_beta   90.00
_cell.angle_gamma   90.00
#
_symmetry.space_group_name_H-M   'P 1'
#
loop_
_entity.id
_entity.type
_entity.pdbx_description
1 polymer ?
#
loop_
_entity_poly.entity_id
_entity_poly.type
_entity_poly.pdbx_seq_one_letter_code
_entity_poly.pdbx_strand_id
1 'polypeptide(L)'
;MFLKIKYFFQQSWLLIVASFCFGLLIAVTNAAWSPRIEQNKTLKINNLMTRLLLPKAASFTLTAELEVELAKGKYVKTNIYKAMSDGKCAGWAFNAEGAGFADKIELVVAVDKDFQKITGFDCLASNETPGFGDRIKLPPYRDQFAGAPAGKLKLVKVGNPQDIDSEIVAISGATVSSQAVVNIINNSLIQIKKYMQEKGLIGNGG
;
A
#
# COMPACT_ATOMS: atom_id res chain seq x y z
N MET A 1 15.84 52.29 7.39
CA MET A 1 15.42 50.91 7.31
C MET A 1 13.89 50.78 7.20
N PHE A 2 13.11 51.41 8.05
CA PHE A 2 11.62 51.36 8.05
C PHE A 2 10.95 51.88 6.77
N LEU A 3 11.47 52.91 6.11
CA LEU A 3 10.92 53.45 4.86
C LEU A 3 11.00 52.44 3.69
N LYS A 4 12.09 51.67 3.60
CA LYS A 4 12.24 50.64 2.56
C LYS A 4 11.25 49.45 2.78
N ILE A 5 10.98 49.11 4.05
CA ILE A 5 10.03 48.08 4.42
C ILE A 5 8.59 48.50 4.07
N LYS A 6 8.22 49.74 4.39
CA LYS A 6 6.92 50.35 4.05
C LYS A 6 6.68 50.36 2.53
N TYR A 7 7.67 50.74 1.75
CA TYR A 7 7.60 50.76 0.28
C TYR A 7 7.45 49.35 -0.28
N PHE A 8 8.20 48.41 0.26
CA PHE A 8 8.09 46.98 -0.14
C PHE A 8 6.67 46.43 0.11
N PHE A 9 6.09 46.67 1.27
CA PHE A 9 4.72 46.23 1.57
C PHE A 9 3.69 46.94 0.69
N GLN A 10 3.84 48.23 0.42
CA GLN A 10 2.93 48.95 -0.47
C GLN A 10 2.97 48.46 -1.92
N GLN A 11 4.10 47.98 -2.39
CA GLN A 11 4.25 47.47 -3.75
C GLN A 11 3.88 45.97 -3.87
N SER A 12 4.06 45.20 -2.79
CA SER A 12 3.88 43.74 -2.80
C SER A 12 2.58 43.28 -2.12
N TRP A 13 1.76 44.19 -1.58
CA TRP A 13 0.56 43.83 -0.82
C TRP A 13 -0.43 42.96 -1.61
N LEU A 14 -0.60 43.23 -2.91
CA LEU A 14 -1.49 42.49 -3.78
C LEU A 14 -1.03 41.02 -3.93
N LEU A 15 0.29 40.82 -4.06
CA LEU A 15 0.88 39.48 -4.14
C LEU A 15 0.72 38.72 -2.82
N ILE A 16 0.89 39.38 -1.69
CA ILE A 16 0.71 38.81 -0.36
C ILE A 16 -0.75 38.40 -0.14
N VAL A 17 -1.70 39.28 -0.47
CA VAL A 17 -3.12 39.01 -0.37
C VAL A 17 -3.53 37.84 -1.30
N ALA A 18 -3.07 37.87 -2.56
CA ALA A 18 -3.35 36.82 -3.51
C ALA A 18 -2.81 35.46 -3.01
N SER A 19 -1.56 35.42 -2.54
CA SER A 19 -0.96 34.19 -1.98
C SER A 19 -1.73 33.66 -0.78
N PHE A 20 -2.16 34.54 0.10
CA PHE A 20 -2.99 34.19 1.26
C PHE A 20 -4.35 33.63 0.82
N CYS A 21 -5.04 34.29 -0.12
CA CYS A 21 -6.31 33.83 -0.64
C CYS A 21 -6.21 32.45 -1.31
N PHE A 22 -5.16 32.21 -2.12
CA PHE A 22 -4.92 30.90 -2.73
C PHE A 22 -4.60 29.83 -1.71
N GLY A 23 -3.76 30.14 -0.71
CA GLY A 23 -3.45 29.21 0.39
C GLY A 23 -4.71 28.85 1.20
N LEU A 24 -5.53 29.84 1.52
CA LEU A 24 -6.82 29.63 2.20
C LEU A 24 -7.78 28.76 1.37
N LEU A 25 -7.89 29.05 0.08
CA LEU A 25 -8.76 28.29 -0.83
C LEU A 25 -8.33 26.82 -0.91
N ILE A 26 -7.03 26.55 -1.01
CA ILE A 26 -6.49 25.18 -0.99
C ILE A 26 -6.80 24.51 0.35
N ALA A 27 -6.57 25.19 1.47
CA ALA A 27 -6.82 24.66 2.80
C ALA A 27 -8.30 24.31 3.02
N VAL A 28 -9.21 25.22 2.66
CA VAL A 28 -10.66 25.02 2.77
C VAL A 28 -11.12 23.86 1.88
N THR A 29 -10.65 23.81 0.64
CA THR A 29 -10.98 22.75 -0.30
C THR A 29 -10.50 21.39 0.24
N ASN A 30 -9.26 21.30 0.73
CA ASN A 30 -8.72 20.08 1.30
C ASN A 30 -9.53 19.63 2.54
N ALA A 31 -9.84 20.55 3.45
CA ALA A 31 -10.64 20.23 4.63
C ALA A 31 -12.07 19.74 4.28
N ALA A 32 -12.71 20.35 3.29
CA ALA A 32 -14.04 19.95 2.84
C ALA A 32 -14.06 18.56 2.16
N TRP A 33 -13.00 18.20 1.47
CA TRP A 33 -12.94 16.96 0.69
C TRP A 33 -12.27 15.79 1.43
N SER A 34 -11.52 16.06 2.49
CA SER A 34 -10.83 15.05 3.31
C SER A 34 -11.74 13.89 3.73
N PRO A 35 -12.99 14.09 4.25
CA PRO A 35 -13.86 12.99 4.63
C PRO A 35 -14.26 12.10 3.44
N ARG A 36 -14.47 12.68 2.27
CA ARG A 36 -14.78 11.92 1.05
C ARG A 36 -13.60 11.12 0.54
N ILE A 37 -12.40 11.68 0.63
CA ILE A 37 -11.16 10.98 0.26
C ILE A 37 -10.98 9.74 1.14
N GLU A 38 -11.16 9.88 2.45
CA GLU A 38 -11.09 8.76 3.41
C GLU A 38 -12.14 7.67 3.11
N GLN A 39 -13.39 8.07 2.89
CA GLN A 39 -14.47 7.13 2.52
C GLN A 39 -14.15 6.38 1.22
N ASN A 40 -13.70 7.09 0.18
CA ASN A 40 -13.33 6.50 -1.10
C ASN A 40 -12.15 5.54 -0.95
N LYS A 41 -11.16 5.88 -0.10
CA LYS A 41 -10.03 5.00 0.20
C LYS A 41 -10.51 3.70 0.86
N THR A 42 -11.38 3.81 1.86
CA THR A 42 -11.96 2.64 2.55
C THR A 42 -12.77 1.76 1.60
N LEU A 43 -13.62 2.35 0.77
CA LEU A 43 -14.39 1.61 -0.24
C LEU A 43 -13.47 0.91 -1.23
N LYS A 44 -12.41 1.57 -1.67
CA LYS A 44 -11.42 0.96 -2.58
C LYS A 44 -10.72 -0.21 -1.92
N ILE A 45 -10.27 -0.08 -0.67
CA ILE A 45 -9.66 -1.19 0.09
C ILE A 45 -10.62 -2.37 0.17
N ASN A 46 -11.88 -2.16 0.55
CA ASN A 46 -12.88 -3.21 0.65
C ASN A 46 -13.09 -3.92 -0.70
N ASN A 47 -13.21 -3.18 -1.79
CA ASN A 47 -13.35 -3.76 -3.13
C ASN A 47 -12.13 -4.59 -3.54
N LEU A 48 -10.92 -4.12 -3.23
CA LEU A 48 -9.68 -4.85 -3.53
C LEU A 48 -9.58 -6.13 -2.68
N MET A 49 -9.86 -6.05 -1.39
CA MET A 49 -9.88 -7.23 -0.52
C MET A 49 -10.90 -8.27 -0.99
N THR A 50 -12.08 -7.82 -1.40
CA THR A 50 -13.11 -8.70 -1.97
C THR A 50 -12.58 -9.42 -3.20
N ARG A 51 -11.95 -8.74 -4.13
CA ARG A 51 -11.36 -9.35 -5.35
C ARG A 51 -10.26 -10.36 -5.04
N LEU A 52 -9.40 -10.07 -4.06
CA LEU A 52 -8.25 -10.90 -3.72
C LEU A 52 -8.64 -12.18 -2.96
N LEU A 53 -9.73 -12.15 -2.21
CA LEU A 53 -10.18 -13.25 -1.34
C LEU A 53 -11.47 -13.93 -1.82
N LEU A 54 -12.10 -13.46 -2.93
CA LEU A 54 -13.23 -14.16 -3.55
C LEU A 54 -12.79 -15.48 -4.21
N PRO A 55 -13.67 -16.49 -4.18
CA PRO A 55 -15.05 -16.53 -3.68
C PRO A 55 -15.17 -16.83 -2.17
N LYS A 56 -14.08 -16.78 -1.41
CA LYS A 56 -13.97 -17.34 -0.05
C LYS A 56 -14.40 -16.37 1.07
N ALA A 57 -14.58 -15.06 0.81
CA ALA A 57 -14.87 -14.12 1.86
C ALA A 57 -16.20 -13.38 1.66
N ALA A 58 -17.09 -13.45 2.66
CA ALA A 58 -18.38 -12.75 2.67
C ALA A 58 -18.32 -11.43 3.46
N SER A 59 -17.39 -11.28 4.40
CA SER A 59 -17.23 -10.07 5.19
C SER A 59 -15.77 -9.86 5.64
N PHE A 60 -15.42 -8.60 5.88
CA PHE A 60 -14.11 -8.17 6.37
C PHE A 60 -14.27 -7.43 7.69
N THR A 61 -13.51 -7.84 8.69
CA THR A 61 -13.51 -7.20 10.01
C THR A 61 -12.10 -6.67 10.29
N LEU A 62 -11.99 -5.38 10.60
CA LEU A 62 -10.74 -4.81 11.10
C LEU A 62 -10.41 -5.50 12.44
N THR A 63 -9.29 -6.21 12.46
CA THR A 63 -8.90 -7.01 13.63
C THR A 63 -7.81 -6.33 14.44
N ALA A 64 -6.89 -5.65 13.77
CA ALA A 64 -5.79 -4.96 14.42
C ALA A 64 -5.24 -3.82 13.57
N GLU A 65 -4.61 -2.88 14.25
CA GLU A 65 -3.76 -1.85 13.67
C GLU A 65 -2.34 -2.06 14.17
N LEU A 66 -1.38 -2.03 13.27
CA LEU A 66 0.04 -2.22 13.58
C LEU A 66 0.86 -1.10 12.94
N GLU A 67 1.87 -0.61 13.65
CA GLU A 67 2.88 0.25 13.07
C GLU A 67 4.01 -0.61 12.48
N VAL A 68 4.12 -0.61 11.15
CA VAL A 68 5.15 -1.35 10.40
C VAL A 68 6.31 -0.41 10.13
N GLU A 69 7.52 -0.83 10.48
CA GLU A 69 8.74 -0.08 10.17
C GLU A 69 9.13 -0.26 8.70
N LEU A 70 9.16 0.83 7.94
CA LEU A 70 9.57 0.83 6.52
C LEU A 70 11.07 0.97 6.36
N ALA A 71 11.68 1.84 7.17
CA ALA A 71 13.11 2.11 7.24
C ALA A 71 13.43 2.64 8.62
N LYS A 72 14.70 2.68 9.00
CA LYS A 72 15.15 3.11 10.34
C LYS A 72 14.40 4.37 10.81
N GLY A 73 13.49 4.19 11.77
CA GLY A 73 12.72 5.26 12.39
C GLY A 73 11.52 5.79 11.62
N LYS A 74 11.16 5.19 10.47
CA LYS A 74 9.95 5.55 9.72
C LYS A 74 8.91 4.45 9.84
N TYR A 75 7.80 4.75 10.52
CA TYR A 75 6.70 3.82 10.77
C TYR A 75 5.46 4.22 9.96
N VAL A 76 4.69 3.23 9.55
CA VAL A 76 3.42 3.39 8.83
C VAL A 76 2.35 2.54 9.49
N LYS A 77 1.16 3.14 9.66
CA LYS A 77 -0.01 2.41 10.17
C LYS A 77 -0.52 1.44 9.13
N THR A 78 -0.55 0.18 9.51
CA THR A 78 -1.06 -0.93 8.71
C THR A 78 -2.29 -1.51 9.39
N ASN A 79 -3.39 -1.56 8.67
CA ASN A 79 -4.64 -2.16 9.13
C ASN A 79 -4.69 -3.61 8.70
N ILE A 80 -5.00 -4.51 9.64
CA ILE A 80 -5.12 -5.95 9.40
C ILE A 80 -6.60 -6.33 9.47
N TYR A 81 -7.10 -6.89 8.39
CA TYR A 81 -8.49 -7.30 8.23
C TYR A 81 -8.58 -8.82 8.20
N LYS A 82 -9.49 -9.37 9.00
CA LYS A 82 -9.86 -10.78 8.95
C LYS A 82 -10.99 -10.96 7.94
N ALA A 83 -10.77 -11.84 6.99
CA ALA A 83 -11.79 -12.26 6.03
C ALA A 83 -12.55 -13.44 6.57
N MET A 84 -13.88 -13.37 6.60
CA MET A 84 -14.77 -14.40 7.10
C MET A 84 -15.65 -14.95 5.99
N SER A 85 -15.82 -16.28 5.95
CA SER A 85 -16.81 -16.95 5.11
C SER A 85 -17.50 -18.02 5.95
N ASP A 86 -18.83 -18.00 5.97
CA ASP A 86 -19.65 -18.95 6.71
C ASP A 86 -19.22 -19.12 8.19
N GLY A 87 -18.86 -18.01 8.82
CA GLY A 87 -18.41 -17.98 10.22
C GLY A 87 -16.97 -18.49 10.45
N LYS A 88 -16.25 -18.86 9.39
CA LYS A 88 -14.85 -19.34 9.46
C LYS A 88 -13.89 -18.32 8.86
N CYS A 89 -12.65 -18.29 9.37
CA CYS A 89 -11.60 -17.48 8.77
C CYS A 89 -11.24 -18.02 7.37
N ALA A 90 -11.39 -17.17 6.36
CA ALA A 90 -11.04 -17.49 4.97
C ALA A 90 -9.63 -17.02 4.62
N GLY A 91 -9.11 -16.03 5.32
CA GLY A 91 -7.80 -15.43 5.10
C GLY A 91 -7.65 -14.09 5.79
N TRP A 92 -6.54 -13.43 5.51
CA TRP A 92 -6.22 -12.12 6.05
C TRP A 92 -5.87 -11.16 4.93
N ALA A 93 -6.17 -9.89 5.11
CA ALA A 93 -5.75 -8.84 4.21
C ALA A 93 -5.20 -7.66 5.00
N PHE A 94 -4.25 -6.95 4.43
CA PHE A 94 -3.66 -5.76 5.06
C PHE A 94 -3.22 -4.75 4.01
N ASN A 95 -3.20 -3.49 4.39
CA ASN A 95 -2.56 -2.45 3.58
C ASN A 95 -1.07 -2.42 3.87
N ALA A 96 -0.28 -2.21 2.84
CA ALA A 96 1.17 -2.07 2.93
C ALA A 96 1.60 -0.88 2.06
N GLU A 97 2.60 -0.13 2.49
CA GLU A 97 3.14 0.96 1.69
C GLU A 97 4.66 1.06 1.81
N GLY A 98 5.27 1.71 0.85
CA GLY A 98 6.70 1.96 0.85
C GLY A 98 7.13 2.85 -0.31
N ALA A 99 8.42 3.18 -0.36
CA ALA A 99 8.97 3.96 -1.45
C ALA A 99 9.02 3.13 -2.74
N GLY A 100 8.48 3.68 -3.82
CA GLY A 100 8.66 3.21 -5.18
C GLY A 100 9.88 3.82 -5.86
N PHE A 101 9.85 3.88 -7.19
CA PHE A 101 10.84 4.59 -7.99
C PHE A 101 10.53 6.09 -8.09
N ALA A 102 9.32 6.45 -8.50
CA ALA A 102 8.90 7.84 -8.67
C ALA A 102 8.25 8.41 -7.41
N ASP A 103 7.46 7.61 -6.71
CA ASP A 103 6.70 8.04 -5.53
C ASP A 103 6.39 6.83 -4.64
N LYS A 104 5.61 7.07 -3.60
CA LYS A 104 5.08 6.05 -2.71
C LYS A 104 4.16 5.08 -3.46
N ILE A 105 4.31 3.78 -3.17
CA ILE A 105 3.40 2.72 -3.61
C ILE A 105 2.59 2.24 -2.40
N GLU A 106 1.26 2.24 -2.53
CA GLU A 106 0.34 1.67 -1.55
C GLU A 106 -0.32 0.42 -2.14
N LEU A 107 -0.27 -0.67 -1.39
CA LEU A 107 -0.77 -1.98 -1.78
C LEU A 107 -1.82 -2.48 -0.81
N VAL A 108 -2.70 -3.35 -1.29
CA VAL A 108 -3.49 -4.27 -0.46
C VAL A 108 -2.97 -5.67 -0.75
N VAL A 109 -2.55 -6.37 0.28
CA VAL A 109 -2.01 -7.74 0.20
C VAL A 109 -2.96 -8.67 0.93
N ALA A 110 -3.22 -9.83 0.34
CA ALA A 110 -4.04 -10.86 0.94
C ALA A 110 -3.25 -12.17 1.09
N VAL A 111 -3.47 -12.86 2.20
CA VAL A 111 -2.84 -14.14 2.52
C VAL A 111 -3.90 -15.14 2.98
N ASP A 112 -3.56 -16.41 2.93
CA ASP A 112 -4.43 -17.47 3.40
C ASP A 112 -4.61 -17.45 4.94
N LYS A 113 -5.53 -18.26 5.44
CA LYS A 113 -5.89 -18.31 6.87
C LYS A 113 -4.72 -18.67 7.79
N ASP A 114 -3.78 -19.47 7.30
CA ASP A 114 -2.65 -19.99 8.05
C ASP A 114 -1.38 -19.15 7.84
N PHE A 115 -1.48 -18.06 7.06
CA PHE A 115 -0.37 -17.17 6.72
C PHE A 115 0.82 -17.89 6.05
N GLN A 116 0.51 -18.88 5.20
CA GLN A 116 1.51 -19.69 4.48
C GLN A 116 1.67 -19.25 3.02
N LYS A 117 0.58 -18.80 2.39
CA LYS A 117 0.56 -18.39 0.99
C LYS A 117 -0.04 -17.02 0.81
N ILE A 118 0.53 -16.25 -0.11
CA ILE A 118 -0.07 -15.01 -0.60
C ILE A 118 -1.22 -15.40 -1.52
N THR A 119 -2.42 -14.89 -1.26
CA THR A 119 -3.57 -15.07 -2.16
C THR A 119 -3.47 -14.13 -3.35
N GLY A 120 -2.85 -12.98 -3.16
CA GLY A 120 -2.55 -11.99 -4.18
C GLY A 120 -2.31 -10.62 -3.57
N PHE A 121 -2.01 -9.66 -4.43
CA PHE A 121 -1.99 -8.26 -4.05
C PHE A 121 -2.64 -7.39 -5.14
N ASP A 122 -3.05 -6.18 -4.78
CA ASP A 122 -3.47 -5.17 -5.74
C ASP A 122 -2.96 -3.78 -5.30
N CYS A 123 -2.89 -2.87 -6.27
CA CYS A 123 -2.37 -1.54 -6.04
C CYS A 123 -3.48 -0.58 -5.59
N LEU A 124 -3.39 -0.10 -4.36
CA LEU A 124 -4.30 0.90 -3.82
C LEU A 124 -4.01 2.29 -4.41
N ALA A 125 -2.73 2.67 -4.42
CA ALA A 125 -2.26 3.91 -5.03
C ALA A 125 -0.81 3.76 -5.50
N SER A 126 -0.49 4.39 -6.63
CA SER A 126 0.88 4.46 -7.17
C SER A 126 0.95 5.53 -8.24
N ASN A 127 1.97 6.36 -8.18
CA ASN A 127 2.32 7.39 -9.15
C ASN A 127 3.60 7.03 -9.92
N GLU A 128 3.83 5.73 -10.14
CA GLU A 128 4.95 5.23 -10.92
C GLU A 128 4.87 5.68 -12.39
N THR A 129 6.00 5.71 -13.08
CA THR A 129 6.13 6.18 -14.46
C THR A 129 5.19 5.43 -15.40
N PRO A 130 4.28 6.15 -16.13
CA PRO A 130 3.36 5.54 -17.09
C PRO A 130 4.10 4.73 -18.17
N GLY A 131 3.55 3.55 -18.51
CA GLY A 131 4.11 2.62 -19.51
C GLY A 131 5.31 1.80 -19.03
N PHE A 132 5.85 2.10 -17.86
CA PHE A 132 7.00 1.40 -17.25
C PHE A 132 6.66 0.91 -15.84
N GLY A 133 6.85 1.73 -14.82
CA GLY A 133 6.64 1.37 -13.43
C GLY A 133 5.19 1.11 -13.06
N ASP A 134 4.23 1.75 -13.73
CA ASP A 134 2.79 1.53 -13.56
C ASP A 134 2.34 0.11 -13.96
N ARG A 135 3.16 -0.64 -14.71
CA ARG A 135 2.91 -2.04 -15.09
C ARG A 135 2.87 -2.99 -13.89
N ILE A 136 3.33 -2.57 -12.71
CA ILE A 136 3.12 -3.32 -11.46
C ILE A 136 1.64 -3.58 -11.15
N LYS A 137 0.71 -2.78 -11.73
CA LYS A 137 -0.74 -2.91 -11.59
C LYS A 137 -1.34 -3.98 -12.52
N LEU A 138 -0.59 -4.45 -13.51
CA LEU A 138 -1.09 -5.34 -14.55
C LEU A 138 -1.03 -6.81 -14.12
N PRO A 139 -1.96 -7.65 -14.60
CA PRO A 139 -2.03 -9.07 -14.26
C PRO A 139 -0.71 -9.82 -14.46
N PRO A 140 0.05 -9.67 -15.58
CA PRO A 140 1.27 -10.44 -15.80
C PRO A 140 2.33 -10.31 -14.70
N TYR A 141 2.31 -9.20 -13.95
CA TYR A 141 3.20 -9.03 -12.80
C TYR A 141 2.54 -9.48 -11.50
N ARG A 142 1.29 -9.07 -11.27
CA ARG A 142 0.57 -9.36 -10.03
C ARG A 142 0.29 -10.85 -9.82
N ASP A 143 -0.01 -11.55 -10.90
CA ASP A 143 -0.44 -12.96 -10.82
C ASP A 143 0.69 -13.89 -10.35
N GLN A 144 1.96 -13.48 -10.47
CA GLN A 144 3.11 -14.20 -9.94
C GLN A 144 3.06 -14.35 -8.40
N PHE A 145 2.37 -13.44 -7.71
CA PHE A 145 2.25 -13.48 -6.25
C PHE A 145 1.12 -14.38 -5.77
N ALA A 146 0.17 -14.71 -6.64
CA ALA A 146 -0.98 -15.50 -6.27
C ALA A 146 -0.58 -16.97 -6.08
N GLY A 147 -0.56 -17.44 -4.84
CA GLY A 147 -0.09 -18.78 -4.46
C GLY A 147 1.37 -18.85 -4.02
N ALA A 148 2.14 -17.79 -4.20
CA ALA A 148 3.52 -17.69 -3.73
C ALA A 148 3.60 -17.81 -2.20
N PRO A 149 4.71 -18.32 -1.63
CA PRO A 149 4.83 -18.47 -0.19
C PRO A 149 4.77 -17.11 0.52
N ALA A 150 4.03 -17.04 1.64
CA ALA A 150 3.97 -15.86 2.51
C ALA A 150 5.25 -15.78 3.39
N GLY A 151 6.38 -15.72 2.72
CA GLY A 151 7.72 -15.66 3.27
C GLY A 151 8.59 -14.65 2.53
N LYS A 152 9.90 -14.87 2.53
CA LYS A 152 10.84 -13.99 1.83
C LYS A 152 10.79 -14.23 0.32
N LEU A 153 10.24 -13.28 -0.41
CA LEU A 153 10.27 -13.24 -1.87
C LEU A 153 11.58 -12.61 -2.37
N LYS A 154 12.02 -13.04 -3.56
CA LYS A 154 13.23 -12.55 -4.21
C LYS A 154 12.90 -12.10 -5.64
N LEU A 155 13.35 -10.90 -6.02
CA LEU A 155 13.23 -10.44 -7.39
C LEU A 155 14.33 -11.07 -8.25
N VAL A 156 13.97 -11.62 -9.40
CA VAL A 156 14.89 -12.12 -10.44
C VAL A 156 14.66 -11.37 -11.75
N LYS A 157 15.72 -11.22 -12.56
CA LYS A 157 15.62 -10.53 -13.86
C LYS A 157 15.18 -11.46 -14.99
N VAL A 158 15.45 -12.75 -14.83
CA VAL A 158 15.16 -13.78 -15.83
C VAL A 158 14.48 -14.93 -15.11
N GLY A 159 13.41 -15.45 -15.69
CA GLY A 159 12.63 -16.54 -15.14
C GLY A 159 11.32 -16.70 -15.92
N ASN A 160 10.52 -17.66 -15.52
CA ASN A 160 9.18 -17.84 -16.09
C ASN A 160 8.15 -17.23 -15.11
N PRO A 161 7.42 -16.16 -15.50
CA PRO A 161 6.41 -15.55 -14.63
C PRO A 161 5.21 -16.45 -14.28
N GLN A 162 5.11 -17.63 -14.87
CA GLN A 162 4.06 -18.62 -14.57
C GLN A 162 4.47 -19.60 -13.47
N ASP A 163 5.74 -19.66 -13.11
CA ASP A 163 6.23 -20.48 -12.01
C ASP A 163 5.88 -19.76 -10.70
N ILE A 164 5.06 -20.43 -9.87
CA ILE A 164 4.59 -19.85 -8.62
C ILE A 164 5.47 -20.36 -7.48
N ASP A 165 6.47 -19.57 -7.17
CA ASP A 165 7.44 -19.86 -6.11
C ASP A 165 7.82 -18.58 -5.32
N SER A 166 9.01 -18.55 -4.75
CA SER A 166 9.53 -17.37 -4.05
C SER A 166 10.27 -16.38 -4.95
N GLU A 167 10.47 -16.70 -6.24
CA GLU A 167 11.16 -15.85 -7.19
C GLU A 167 10.16 -15.09 -8.06
N ILE A 168 10.20 -13.78 -8.02
CA ILE A 168 9.33 -12.88 -8.79
C ILE A 168 10.13 -12.29 -9.94
N VAL A 169 9.66 -12.48 -11.16
CA VAL A 169 10.30 -11.96 -12.36
C VAL A 169 10.05 -10.47 -12.51
N ALA A 170 11.10 -9.69 -12.63
CA ALA A 170 11.03 -8.24 -12.77
C ALA A 170 10.39 -7.82 -14.08
N ILE A 171 9.68 -6.71 -14.06
CA ILE A 171 9.19 -6.05 -15.27
C ILE A 171 10.38 -5.44 -16.02
N SER A 172 10.56 -5.82 -17.29
CA SER A 172 11.60 -5.22 -18.14
C SER A 172 11.39 -3.70 -18.27
N GLY A 173 12.44 -2.94 -17.99
CA GLY A 173 12.39 -1.47 -17.95
C GLY A 173 11.83 -0.86 -16.65
N ALA A 174 11.37 -1.69 -15.68
CA ALA A 174 10.82 -1.23 -14.41
C ALA A 174 11.32 -2.07 -13.22
N THR A 175 12.57 -2.48 -13.23
CA THR A 175 13.17 -3.33 -12.18
C THR A 175 13.10 -2.68 -10.80
N VAL A 176 13.27 -1.35 -10.72
CA VAL A 176 13.24 -0.64 -9.42
C VAL A 176 11.83 -0.64 -8.83
N SER A 177 10.79 -0.35 -9.63
CA SER A 177 9.40 -0.43 -9.19
C SER A 177 9.00 -1.86 -8.80
N SER A 178 9.48 -2.87 -9.56
CA SER A 178 9.28 -4.29 -9.24
C SER A 178 9.93 -4.66 -7.91
N GLN A 179 11.17 -4.21 -7.68
CA GLN A 179 11.88 -4.45 -6.41
C GLN A 179 11.19 -3.76 -5.24
N ALA A 180 10.66 -2.55 -5.47
CA ALA A 180 9.91 -1.83 -4.45
C ALA A 180 8.69 -2.62 -3.97
N VAL A 181 7.90 -3.19 -4.90
CA VAL A 181 6.74 -4.04 -4.55
C VAL A 181 7.17 -5.25 -3.73
N VAL A 182 8.21 -5.98 -4.15
CA VAL A 182 8.74 -7.14 -3.41
C VAL A 182 9.21 -6.75 -2.01
N ASN A 183 9.91 -5.61 -1.89
CA ASN A 183 10.38 -5.11 -0.59
C ASN A 183 9.22 -4.72 0.34
N ILE A 184 8.20 -4.04 -0.18
CA ILE A 184 7.00 -3.64 0.57
C ILE A 184 6.29 -4.87 1.11
N ILE A 185 6.07 -5.86 0.26
CA ILE A 185 5.39 -7.11 0.65
C ILE A 185 6.22 -7.87 1.68
N ASN A 186 7.51 -8.08 1.44
CA ASN A 186 8.41 -8.79 2.38
C ASN A 186 8.43 -8.14 3.77
N ASN A 187 8.61 -6.83 3.81
CA ASN A 187 8.65 -6.07 5.07
C ASN A 187 7.36 -6.23 5.87
N SER A 188 6.23 -6.08 5.19
CA SER A 188 4.92 -6.18 5.83
C SER A 188 4.63 -7.60 6.29
N LEU A 189 4.92 -8.62 5.45
CA LEU A 189 4.70 -10.02 5.79
C LEU A 189 5.47 -10.43 7.05
N ILE A 190 6.76 -10.08 7.14
CA ILE A 190 7.61 -10.45 8.29
C ILE A 190 7.06 -9.87 9.59
N GLN A 191 6.76 -8.56 9.59
CA GLN A 191 6.35 -7.87 10.80
C GLN A 191 4.92 -8.26 11.23
N ILE A 192 4.00 -8.39 10.25
CA ILE A 192 2.61 -8.79 10.53
C ILE A 192 2.56 -10.23 11.00
N LYS A 193 3.28 -11.15 10.36
CA LYS A 193 3.33 -12.56 10.78
C LYS A 193 3.80 -12.69 12.21
N LYS A 194 4.88 -12.00 12.58
CA LYS A 194 5.39 -11.96 13.96
C LYS A 194 4.33 -11.45 14.93
N TYR A 195 3.71 -10.31 14.64
CA TYR A 195 2.66 -9.74 15.47
C TYR A 195 1.47 -10.70 15.65
N MET A 196 1.01 -11.32 14.58
CA MET A 196 -0.13 -12.23 14.62
C MET A 196 0.17 -13.51 15.40
N GLN A 197 1.40 -14.02 15.35
CA GLN A 197 1.87 -15.15 16.16
C GLN A 197 1.93 -14.76 17.65
N GLU A 198 2.49 -13.60 17.98
CA GLU A 198 2.54 -13.08 19.36
C GLU A 198 1.15 -12.88 19.98
N LYS A 199 0.16 -12.52 19.14
CA LYS A 199 -1.25 -12.37 19.56
C LYS A 199 -2.06 -13.66 19.52
N GLY A 200 -1.49 -14.78 19.08
CA GLY A 200 -2.19 -16.06 18.95
C GLY A 200 -3.30 -16.06 17.88
N LEU A 201 -3.24 -15.13 16.92
CA LEU A 201 -4.22 -15.03 15.82
C LEU A 201 -3.99 -16.05 14.72
N ILE A 202 -2.75 -16.50 14.57
CA ILE A 202 -2.32 -17.60 13.70
C ILE A 202 -1.47 -18.58 14.50
N GLY A 203 -1.50 -19.87 14.11
CA GLY A 203 -0.67 -20.90 14.76
C GLY A 203 0.83 -20.65 14.53
N ASN A 204 1.65 -21.04 15.50
CA ASN A 204 3.09 -21.11 15.30
C ASN A 204 3.36 -22.24 14.29
N GLY A 205 3.43 -21.88 13.01
CA GLY A 205 3.89 -22.81 11.98
C GLY A 205 5.34 -23.15 12.26
N GLY A 206 5.60 -24.44 12.55
CA GLY A 206 6.93 -24.99 12.66
C GLY A 206 7.66 -24.98 11.33
#